data_f4d512c280e00dd87eea129309b94dc6
#
_entry.id   f4d512c280e00dd87eea129309b94dc6
#
_cell.length_a   1.000
_cell.length_b   1.000
_cell.length_c   1.000
_cell.angle_alpha   90.00
_cell.angle_beta   90.00
_cell.angle_gamma   90.00
#
_symmetry.space_group_name_H-M   'P 1'
#
loop_
_entity.id
_entity.type
_entity.pdbx_description
1 polymer ?
#
loop_
_entity_poly.entity_id
_entity_poly.type
_entity_poly.pdbx_seq_one_letter_code
_entity_poly.pdbx_strand_id
1 'polypeptide(L)'
;MTYDLKDVSLPKLGTAGLRAVVALAESPIIGPLLVERLKRDGGLAGFAQRTPDEVPTMYPHLPADARAIPPLVQAATPTTAPGFRFPGVDDYHDAYRAGRTTPTDVATQFLARVAESERGDRPLRAFIAIDRDDVLAQAHASTERWRAGRPLGLFDGVPVGVKDEMDVAGYPTTV
;
A
#
# COMPACT_ATOMS: atom_id res chain seq x y z
N MET A 1 -22.43 -25.45 2.16
CA MET A 1 -20.98 -25.65 2.28
C MET A 1 -20.62 -25.54 3.74
N THR A 2 -20.19 -26.62 4.37
CA THR A 2 -19.74 -26.61 5.76
C THR A 2 -18.26 -26.29 5.75
N TYR A 3 -17.86 -25.14 6.27
CA TYR A 3 -16.46 -24.82 6.48
C TYR A 3 -15.94 -25.66 7.64
N ASP A 4 -15.10 -26.62 7.34
CA ASP A 4 -14.40 -27.42 8.35
C ASP A 4 -13.13 -26.66 8.76
N LEU A 5 -13.29 -25.67 9.60
CA LEU A 5 -12.17 -24.95 10.22
C LEU A 5 -11.59 -25.86 11.30
N LYS A 6 -10.47 -26.51 10.97
CA LYS A 6 -9.69 -27.21 11.99
C LYS A 6 -8.97 -26.19 12.86
N ASP A 7 -9.22 -26.27 14.16
CA ASP A 7 -8.45 -25.51 15.14
C ASP A 7 -6.99 -25.93 15.07
N VAL A 8 -6.14 -25.06 14.52
CA VAL A 8 -4.70 -25.25 14.50
C VAL A 8 -4.12 -24.65 15.77
N SER A 9 -3.85 -25.47 16.76
CA SER A 9 -3.13 -25.05 17.95
C SER A 9 -1.64 -24.89 17.61
N LEU A 10 -1.21 -23.65 17.41
CA LEU A 10 0.21 -23.34 17.24
C LEU A 10 0.90 -23.24 18.62
N PRO A 11 2.04 -23.89 18.83
CA PRO A 11 2.79 -23.76 20.06
C PRO A 11 3.26 -22.30 20.24
N LYS A 12 3.07 -21.76 21.44
CA LYS A 12 3.60 -20.42 21.78
C LYS A 12 5.11 -20.50 21.89
N LEU A 13 5.80 -20.07 20.85
CA LEU A 13 7.26 -20.05 20.80
C LEU A 13 7.77 -18.70 21.37
N GLY A 14 8.67 -18.78 22.35
CA GLY A 14 9.45 -17.60 22.76
C GLY A 14 10.48 -17.22 21.67
N THR A 15 11.12 -16.07 21.82
CA THR A 15 12.09 -15.54 20.84
C THR A 15 13.18 -16.54 20.45
N ALA A 16 13.69 -17.32 21.39
CA ALA A 16 14.70 -18.36 21.11
C ALA A 16 14.14 -19.51 20.25
N GLY A 17 12.91 -19.93 20.54
CA GLY A 17 12.22 -20.95 19.74
C GLY A 17 11.93 -20.49 18.32
N LEU A 18 11.53 -19.24 18.15
CA LEU A 18 11.28 -18.66 16.83
C LEU A 18 12.58 -18.59 16.01
N ARG A 19 13.68 -18.15 16.61
CA ARG A 19 15.01 -18.16 15.96
C ARG A 19 15.45 -19.55 15.54
N ALA A 20 15.20 -20.57 16.34
CA ALA A 20 15.49 -21.94 15.99
C ALA A 20 14.66 -22.42 14.78
N VAL A 21 13.37 -22.09 14.75
CA VAL A 21 12.49 -22.42 13.60
C VAL A 21 12.97 -21.72 12.33
N VAL A 22 13.34 -20.45 12.41
CA VAL A 22 13.88 -19.71 11.25
C VAL A 22 15.18 -20.36 10.76
N ALA A 23 16.12 -20.69 11.65
CA ALA A 23 17.37 -21.33 11.28
C ALA A 23 17.16 -22.70 10.63
N LEU A 24 16.15 -23.46 11.08
CA LEU A 24 15.77 -24.74 10.46
C LEU A 24 15.14 -24.52 9.07
N ALA A 25 14.30 -23.50 8.93
CA ALA A 25 13.66 -23.16 7.66
C ALA A 25 14.66 -22.66 6.61
N GLU A 26 15.71 -21.97 7.04
CA GLU A 26 16.80 -21.47 6.18
C GLU A 26 17.85 -22.55 5.87
N SER A 27 17.80 -23.71 6.54
CA SER A 27 18.72 -24.82 6.27
C SER A 27 18.52 -25.38 4.86
N PRO A 28 19.59 -25.53 4.05
CA PRO A 28 19.47 -26.04 2.69
C PRO A 28 19.00 -27.52 2.61
N ILE A 29 19.07 -28.27 3.72
CA ILE A 29 18.60 -29.64 3.80
C ILE A 29 17.22 -29.77 4.43
N ILE A 30 17.01 -29.09 5.55
CA ILE A 30 15.76 -29.18 6.34
C ILE A 30 14.68 -28.26 5.78
N GLY A 31 15.05 -27.08 5.29
CA GLY A 31 14.12 -26.08 4.79
C GLY A 31 13.17 -26.61 3.71
N PRO A 32 13.65 -27.22 2.64
CA PRO A 32 12.79 -27.81 1.60
C PRO A 32 11.82 -28.86 2.15
N LEU A 33 12.27 -29.72 3.07
CA LEU A 33 11.42 -30.74 3.69
C LEU A 33 10.33 -30.12 4.58
N LEU A 34 10.69 -29.09 5.32
CA LEU A 34 9.75 -28.33 6.16
C LEU A 34 8.69 -27.61 5.31
N VAL A 35 9.12 -26.97 4.23
CA VAL A 35 8.21 -26.28 3.30
C VAL A 35 7.25 -27.26 2.64
N GLU A 36 7.73 -28.42 2.18
CA GLU A 36 6.88 -29.45 1.58
C GLU A 36 5.88 -30.02 2.58
N ARG A 37 6.28 -30.17 3.84
CA ARG A 37 5.37 -30.58 4.90
C ARG A 37 4.31 -29.52 5.16
N LEU A 38 4.70 -28.24 5.30
CA LEU A 38 3.77 -27.13 5.53
C LEU A 38 2.79 -26.97 4.36
N LYS A 39 3.25 -27.12 3.13
CA LYS A 39 2.37 -27.11 1.94
C LYS A 39 1.33 -28.23 1.99
N ARG A 40 1.73 -29.41 2.42
CA ARG A 40 0.84 -30.58 2.54
C ARG A 40 -0.16 -30.39 3.68
N ASP A 41 0.32 -29.99 4.86
CA ASP A 41 -0.51 -29.81 6.05
C ASP A 41 -1.47 -28.62 5.89
N GLY A 42 -1.05 -27.56 5.17
CA GLY A 42 -1.88 -26.40 4.81
C GLY A 42 -2.80 -26.64 3.60
N GLY A 43 -2.82 -27.84 3.02
CA GLY A 43 -3.67 -28.16 1.87
C GLY A 43 -3.25 -27.48 0.56
N LEU A 44 -2.10 -26.75 0.53
CA LEU A 44 -1.63 -26.03 -0.65
C LEU A 44 -1.29 -26.93 -1.81
N ALA A 45 -0.86 -28.17 -1.56
CA ALA A 45 -0.59 -29.16 -2.58
C ALA A 45 -1.86 -29.51 -3.40
N GLY A 46 -3.05 -29.42 -2.80
CA GLY A 46 -4.31 -29.63 -3.48
C GLY A 46 -4.72 -28.47 -4.39
N PHE A 47 -4.25 -27.24 -4.10
CA PHE A 47 -4.53 -26.08 -4.96
C PHE A 47 -3.77 -26.14 -6.28
N ALA A 48 -2.53 -26.64 -6.29
CA ALA A 48 -1.73 -26.77 -7.50
C ALA A 48 -2.28 -27.82 -8.49
N GLN A 49 -3.12 -28.75 -8.01
CA GLN A 49 -3.73 -29.80 -8.81
C GLN A 49 -5.17 -29.47 -9.25
N ARG A 50 -5.77 -28.42 -8.72
CA ARG A 50 -7.08 -27.97 -9.15
C ARG A 50 -6.92 -27.03 -10.33
N THR A 51 -7.18 -27.55 -11.53
CA THR A 51 -7.55 -26.68 -12.64
C THR A 51 -8.85 -26.00 -12.23
N PRO A 52 -8.93 -24.69 -12.18
CA PRO A 52 -10.20 -24.02 -11.89
C PRO A 52 -11.16 -24.32 -13.04
N ASP A 53 -12.09 -25.26 -12.85
CA ASP A 53 -13.20 -25.50 -13.78
C ASP A 53 -14.20 -24.34 -13.76
N GLU A 54 -14.06 -23.44 -12.81
CA GLU A 54 -14.90 -22.26 -12.66
C GLU A 54 -14.02 -21.00 -12.68
N VAL A 55 -14.45 -20.02 -13.45
CA VAL A 55 -13.89 -18.67 -13.42
C VAL A 55 -14.02 -18.16 -11.99
N PRO A 56 -12.93 -17.65 -11.35
CA PRO A 56 -13.00 -17.14 -10.01
C PRO A 56 -14.17 -16.17 -9.86
N THR A 57 -15.09 -16.45 -8.95
CA THR A 57 -16.29 -15.63 -8.67
C THR A 57 -15.97 -14.20 -8.20
N MET A 58 -14.70 -13.87 -8.04
CA MET A 58 -14.23 -12.53 -7.70
C MET A 58 -13.99 -11.61 -8.90
N TYR A 59 -14.16 -12.09 -10.12
CA TYR A 59 -14.31 -11.14 -11.24
C TYR A 59 -15.70 -10.54 -11.13
N PRO A 60 -15.83 -9.23 -10.86
CA PRO A 60 -17.12 -8.61 -11.03
C PRO A 60 -17.56 -8.92 -12.47
N HIS A 61 -18.69 -9.60 -12.63
CA HIS A 61 -19.34 -9.69 -13.92
C HIS A 61 -19.68 -8.25 -14.30
N LEU A 62 -18.77 -7.61 -15.04
CA LEU A 62 -19.11 -6.38 -15.70
C LEU A 62 -20.15 -6.78 -16.76
N PRO A 63 -21.38 -6.28 -16.65
CA PRO A 63 -22.40 -6.55 -17.67
C PRO A 63 -21.79 -6.22 -19.03
N ALA A 64 -22.13 -6.99 -20.04
CA ALA A 64 -21.57 -6.84 -21.40
C ALA A 64 -21.82 -5.44 -22.00
N ASP A 65 -22.72 -4.70 -21.42
CA ASP A 65 -23.12 -3.33 -21.74
C ASP A 65 -22.44 -2.27 -20.82
N ALA A 66 -21.59 -2.66 -19.89
CA ALA A 66 -20.79 -1.74 -19.07
C ALA A 66 -19.74 -0.94 -19.87
N ARG A 67 -19.95 -0.75 -21.17
CA ARG A 67 -19.20 0.22 -21.99
C ARG A 67 -19.46 1.68 -21.60
N ALA A 68 -20.48 1.95 -20.86
CA ALA A 68 -20.67 3.21 -20.19
C ALA A 68 -20.09 3.10 -18.77
N ILE A 69 -18.78 3.26 -18.62
CA ILE A 69 -18.25 3.78 -17.37
C ILE A 69 -19.07 5.06 -17.14
N PRO A 70 -19.94 5.12 -16.11
CA PRO A 70 -20.64 6.37 -15.84
C PRO A 70 -19.56 7.47 -15.79
N PRO A 71 -19.79 8.64 -16.40
CA PRO A 71 -18.84 9.72 -16.29
C PRO A 71 -18.51 9.83 -14.80
N LEU A 72 -17.22 9.78 -14.47
CA LEU A 72 -16.74 9.98 -13.09
C LEU A 72 -17.57 11.12 -12.55
N VAL A 73 -18.42 10.82 -11.58
CA VAL A 73 -19.27 11.84 -10.96
C VAL A 73 -18.27 12.88 -10.52
N GLN A 74 -18.26 14.02 -11.21
CA GLN A 74 -17.40 15.13 -10.81
C GLN A 74 -17.73 15.39 -9.37
N ALA A 75 -16.78 15.03 -8.51
CA ALA A 75 -16.94 15.21 -7.08
C ALA A 75 -17.35 16.65 -6.84
N ALA A 76 -18.39 16.79 -6.04
CA ALA A 76 -18.95 18.07 -5.69
C ALA A 76 -17.86 19.09 -5.34
N THR A 77 -18.07 20.30 -5.84
CA THR A 77 -17.47 21.60 -5.48
C THR A 77 -16.23 21.53 -4.59
N PRO A 78 -15.08 22.06 -5.03
CA PRO A 78 -13.87 22.07 -4.25
C PRO A 78 -14.15 22.75 -2.91
N THR A 79 -14.20 21.98 -1.86
CA THR A 79 -14.15 22.50 -0.51
C THR A 79 -12.85 23.25 -0.39
N THR A 80 -12.87 24.48 0.13
CA THR A 80 -11.69 25.27 0.47
C THR A 80 -10.88 24.58 1.57
N ALA A 81 -10.26 23.45 1.22
CA ALA A 81 -9.35 22.75 2.12
C ALA A 81 -8.06 23.55 2.25
N PRO A 82 -7.45 23.62 3.43
CA PRO A 82 -6.15 24.26 3.59
C PRO A 82 -5.14 23.58 2.65
N GLY A 83 -4.38 24.35 1.94
CA GLY A 83 -3.62 24.13 0.73
C GLY A 83 -2.67 22.92 0.58
N PHE A 84 -2.80 21.88 1.40
CA PHE A 84 -2.06 20.63 1.27
C PHE A 84 -2.95 19.38 1.40
N ARG A 85 -4.22 19.54 1.75
CA ARG A 85 -5.14 18.43 1.99
C ARG A 85 -6.38 18.63 1.12
N PHE A 86 -6.47 17.83 0.11
CA PHE A 86 -7.56 17.86 -0.86
C PHE A 86 -8.37 16.55 -0.79
N PRO A 87 -9.67 16.58 -1.13
CA PRO A 87 -10.54 15.40 -1.09
C PRO A 87 -10.15 14.30 -2.07
N GLY A 88 -9.66 14.67 -3.25
CA GLY A 88 -9.33 13.75 -4.32
C GLY A 88 -8.07 14.12 -5.08
N VAL A 89 -7.60 13.18 -5.90
CA VAL A 89 -6.40 13.36 -6.74
C VAL A 89 -6.59 14.49 -7.74
N ASP A 90 -7.78 14.60 -8.32
CA ASP A 90 -8.12 15.66 -9.28
C ASP A 90 -8.02 17.07 -8.64
N ASP A 91 -8.37 17.18 -7.35
CA ASP A 91 -8.28 18.44 -6.63
C ASP A 91 -6.83 18.90 -6.43
N TYR A 92 -5.90 17.94 -6.18
CA TYR A 92 -4.46 18.23 -6.16
C TYR A 92 -3.99 18.72 -7.52
N HIS A 93 -4.34 17.99 -8.57
CA HIS A 93 -3.97 18.30 -9.94
C HIS A 93 -4.45 19.70 -10.34
N ASP A 94 -5.71 20.04 -10.04
CA ASP A 94 -6.26 21.36 -10.31
C ASP A 94 -5.65 22.47 -9.46
N ALA A 95 -5.27 22.17 -8.22
CA ALA A 95 -4.55 23.12 -7.37
C ALA A 95 -3.14 23.41 -7.91
N TYR A 96 -2.42 22.41 -8.37
CA TYR A 96 -1.10 22.58 -8.98
C TYR A 96 -1.18 23.30 -10.32
N ARG A 97 -2.13 22.94 -11.19
CA ARG A 97 -2.38 23.60 -12.46
C ARG A 97 -2.71 25.07 -12.30
N ALA A 98 -3.52 25.40 -11.29
CA ALA A 98 -3.91 26.78 -10.99
C ALA A 98 -2.83 27.56 -10.21
N GLY A 99 -1.71 26.94 -9.84
CA GLY A 99 -0.66 27.59 -9.05
C GLY A 99 -1.08 27.95 -7.61
N ARG A 100 -2.15 27.34 -7.09
CA ARG A 100 -2.62 27.61 -5.71
C ARG A 100 -1.68 27.01 -4.65
N THR A 101 -0.96 25.97 -5.01
CA THR A 101 0.06 25.29 -4.18
C THR A 101 1.04 24.55 -5.09
N THR A 102 2.09 24.02 -4.50
CA THR A 102 3.06 23.19 -5.23
C THR A 102 3.20 21.81 -4.58
N PRO A 103 3.63 20.78 -5.31
CA PRO A 103 4.00 19.49 -4.73
C PRO A 103 4.94 19.61 -3.52
N THR A 104 5.93 20.51 -3.60
CA THR A 104 6.86 20.78 -2.48
C THR A 104 6.14 21.33 -1.25
N ASP A 105 5.22 22.27 -1.43
CA ASP A 105 4.44 22.85 -0.31
C ASP A 105 3.56 21.77 0.34
N VAL A 106 2.91 20.97 -0.47
CA VAL A 106 2.06 19.86 0.00
C VAL A 106 2.88 18.85 0.78
N ALA A 107 4.02 18.39 0.24
CA ALA A 107 4.90 17.43 0.92
C ALA A 107 5.45 17.98 2.25
N THR A 108 5.84 19.25 2.28
CA THR A 108 6.34 19.90 3.48
C THR A 108 5.28 19.95 4.59
N GLN A 109 4.07 20.36 4.23
CA GLN A 109 2.95 20.41 5.18
C GLN A 109 2.52 19.02 5.64
N PHE A 110 2.52 18.03 4.73
CA PHE A 110 2.24 16.64 5.08
C PHE A 110 3.24 16.11 6.10
N LEU A 111 4.56 16.28 5.85
CA LEU A 111 5.60 15.85 6.78
C LEU A 111 5.52 16.55 8.14
N ALA A 112 5.12 17.82 8.16
CA ALA A 112 4.89 18.55 9.42
C ALA A 112 3.70 17.94 10.20
N ARG A 113 2.62 17.59 9.52
CA ARG A 113 1.45 16.94 10.13
C ARG A 113 1.75 15.54 10.65
N VAL A 114 2.53 14.75 9.92
CA VAL A 114 2.99 13.45 10.42
C VAL A 114 3.80 13.64 11.70
N ALA A 115 4.77 14.57 11.70
CA ALA A 115 5.56 14.86 12.90
C ALA A 115 4.71 15.36 14.08
N GLU A 116 3.63 16.08 13.83
CA GLU A 116 2.67 16.50 14.86
C GLU A 116 1.87 15.31 15.40
N SER A 117 1.44 14.39 14.52
CA SER A 117 0.65 13.21 14.92
C SER A 117 1.44 12.20 15.77
N GLU A 118 2.76 12.28 15.74
CA GLU A 118 3.65 11.43 16.54
C GLU A 118 3.98 12.03 17.93
N ARG A 119 3.42 13.22 18.25
CA ARG A 119 3.64 13.89 19.53
C ARG A 119 2.53 13.56 20.53
N GLY A 120 2.86 13.70 21.82
CA GLY A 120 1.91 13.54 22.92
C GLY A 120 1.77 12.11 23.43
N ASP A 121 0.85 11.92 24.36
CA ASP A 121 0.66 10.65 25.08
C ASP A 121 0.07 9.54 24.23
N ARG A 122 -0.50 9.86 23.08
CA ARG A 122 -1.15 8.91 22.15
C ARG A 122 -0.70 9.19 20.72
N PRO A 123 0.55 8.87 20.36
CA PRO A 123 1.03 9.03 18.99
C PRO A 123 0.28 8.11 18.04
N LEU A 124 -0.01 8.62 16.84
CA LEU A 124 -0.80 7.88 15.85
C LEU A 124 -0.04 6.67 15.28
N ARG A 125 1.31 6.76 15.16
CA ARG A 125 2.20 5.72 14.60
C ARG A 125 1.69 5.15 13.26
N ALA A 126 1.23 6.06 12.40
CA ALA A 126 0.63 5.68 11.12
C ALA A 126 1.68 5.19 10.11
N PHE A 127 2.94 5.62 10.28
CA PHE A 127 4.03 5.29 9.36
C PHE A 127 5.17 4.61 10.12
N ILE A 128 5.62 3.46 9.62
CA ILE A 128 6.77 2.73 10.16
C ILE A 128 8.10 3.29 9.63
N ALA A 129 8.09 3.87 8.42
CA ALA A 129 9.24 4.47 7.80
C ALA A 129 8.82 5.67 6.95
N ILE A 130 9.59 6.75 7.01
CA ILE A 130 9.49 7.93 6.14
C ILE A 130 10.91 8.43 5.89
N ASP A 131 11.36 8.39 4.65
CA ASP A 131 12.55 9.11 4.22
C ASP A 131 12.15 10.53 3.80
N ARG A 132 12.41 11.50 4.70
CA ARG A 132 12.04 12.90 4.51
C ARG A 132 12.77 13.54 3.35
N ASP A 133 14.04 13.19 3.16
CA ASP A 133 14.87 13.79 2.14
C ASP A 133 14.46 13.28 0.75
N ASP A 134 14.16 11.97 0.65
CA ASP A 134 13.62 11.38 -0.58
C ASP A 134 12.23 11.97 -0.93
N VAL A 135 11.32 12.05 0.03
CA VAL A 135 9.98 12.66 -0.19
C VAL A 135 10.10 14.08 -0.69
N LEU A 136 10.97 14.90 -0.10
CA LEU A 136 11.17 16.29 -0.53
C LEU A 136 11.86 16.38 -1.89
N ALA A 137 12.83 15.52 -2.18
CA ALA A 137 13.48 15.46 -3.49
C ALA A 137 12.49 15.13 -4.61
N GLN A 138 11.62 14.12 -4.39
CA GLN A 138 10.56 13.76 -5.33
C GLN A 138 9.57 14.91 -5.53
N ALA A 139 9.17 15.57 -4.45
CA ALA A 139 8.24 16.71 -4.50
C ALA A 139 8.83 17.91 -5.24
N HIS A 140 10.12 18.19 -5.03
CA HIS A 140 10.85 19.22 -5.79
C HIS A 140 10.87 18.91 -7.28
N ALA A 141 11.26 17.70 -7.66
CA ALA A 141 11.27 17.28 -9.06
C ALA A 141 9.88 17.40 -9.71
N SER A 142 8.83 17.04 -8.96
CA SER A 142 7.45 17.23 -9.42
C SER A 142 7.10 18.70 -9.59
N THR A 143 7.47 19.56 -8.63
CA THR A 143 7.23 21.01 -8.72
C THR A 143 7.86 21.59 -9.98
N GLU A 144 9.09 21.21 -10.33
CA GLU A 144 9.75 21.67 -11.56
C GLU A 144 9.02 21.17 -12.82
N ARG A 145 8.50 19.94 -12.81
CA ARG A 145 7.68 19.44 -13.93
C ARG A 145 6.38 20.24 -14.10
N TRP A 146 5.71 20.55 -13.01
CA TRP A 146 4.51 21.38 -13.04
C TRP A 146 4.79 22.80 -13.54
N ARG A 147 5.87 23.43 -13.09
CA ARG A 147 6.32 24.75 -13.59
C ARG A 147 6.64 24.74 -15.07
N ALA A 148 7.20 23.64 -15.56
CA ALA A 148 7.50 23.44 -16.96
C ALA A 148 6.28 23.05 -17.83
N GLY A 149 5.09 22.90 -17.24
CA GLY A 149 3.89 22.46 -17.93
C GLY A 149 3.93 20.99 -18.41
N ARG A 150 4.76 20.15 -17.79
CA ARG A 150 5.02 18.76 -18.18
C ARG A 150 4.88 17.78 -17.01
N PRO A 151 3.73 17.75 -16.30
CA PRO A 151 3.49 16.74 -15.28
C PRO A 151 3.48 15.34 -15.90
N LEU A 152 3.90 14.33 -15.14
CA LEU A 152 3.94 12.93 -15.58
C LEU A 152 2.55 12.31 -15.73
N GLY A 153 1.57 12.85 -15.05
CA GLY A 153 0.19 12.37 -15.07
C GLY A 153 -0.61 12.86 -13.88
N LEU A 154 -1.80 12.28 -13.70
CA LEU A 154 -2.75 12.70 -12.68
C LEU A 154 -2.19 12.63 -11.24
N PHE A 155 -1.35 11.65 -10.96
CA PHE A 155 -0.76 11.44 -9.64
C PHE A 155 0.54 12.21 -9.38
N ASP A 156 1.04 13.00 -10.37
CA ASP A 156 2.31 13.70 -10.21
C ASP A 156 2.25 14.75 -9.09
N GLY A 157 3.00 14.50 -8.03
CA GLY A 157 3.06 15.37 -6.84
C GLY A 157 2.02 15.05 -5.76
N VAL A 158 1.20 14.01 -5.93
CA VAL A 158 0.25 13.58 -4.91
C VAL A 158 0.97 12.69 -3.88
N PRO A 159 0.91 12.99 -2.57
CA PRO A 159 1.48 12.11 -1.55
C PRO A 159 0.74 10.79 -1.48
N VAL A 160 1.48 9.68 -1.46
CA VAL A 160 0.93 8.32 -1.39
C VAL A 160 1.52 7.59 -0.20
N GLY A 161 0.66 7.01 0.64
CA GLY A 161 1.05 6.04 1.66
C GLY A 161 1.01 4.63 1.08
N VAL A 162 2.10 3.88 1.24
CA VAL A 162 2.18 2.49 0.81
C VAL A 162 2.06 1.58 2.02
N LYS A 163 1.22 0.55 1.94
CA LYS A 163 1.06 -0.40 3.03
C LYS A 163 2.30 -1.28 3.16
N ASP A 164 2.69 -1.58 4.39
CA ASP A 164 3.89 -2.35 4.75
C ASP A 164 3.85 -3.84 4.34
N GLU A 165 3.03 -4.23 3.43
CA GLU A 165 3.03 -5.54 2.78
C GLU A 165 3.54 -5.47 1.33
N MET A 166 3.87 -4.27 0.87
CA MET A 166 4.33 -4.01 -0.48
C MET A 166 5.80 -3.61 -0.46
N ASP A 167 6.61 -4.27 -1.29
CA ASP A 167 8.02 -3.93 -1.44
C ASP A 167 8.17 -2.58 -2.15
N VAL A 168 8.88 -1.65 -1.49
CA VAL A 168 9.23 -0.34 -2.04
C VAL A 168 10.74 -0.18 -1.94
N ALA A 169 11.38 0.12 -3.08
CA ALA A 169 12.83 0.30 -3.12
C ALA A 169 13.29 1.38 -2.12
N GLY A 170 14.27 1.05 -1.29
CA GLY A 170 14.80 1.95 -0.25
C GLY A 170 14.04 1.94 1.08
N TYR A 171 12.92 1.23 1.18
CA TYR A 171 12.13 1.11 2.41
C TYR A 171 12.08 -0.34 2.91
N PRO A 172 12.02 -0.56 4.23
CA PRO A 172 11.85 -1.90 4.78
C PRO A 172 10.42 -2.40 4.58
N THR A 173 10.27 -3.69 4.28
CA THR A 173 9.00 -4.41 4.38
C THR A 173 9.08 -5.31 5.61
N THR A 174 8.13 -5.17 6.56
CA THR A 174 8.23 -5.81 7.88
C THR A 174 7.12 -6.82 8.15
N VAL A 175 6.13 -6.95 7.28
CA VAL A 175 5.02 -7.91 7.37
C VAL A 175 5.34 -9.22 6.66
#